data_88369cc22ba694a422b6db5e15a587ac
#
_entry.id   88369cc22ba694a422b6db5e15a587ac
#
_cell.length_a   1.000
_cell.length_b   1.000
_cell.length_c   1.000
_cell.angle_alpha   90.00
_cell.angle_beta   90.00
_cell.angle_gamma   90.00
#
_symmetry.space_group_name_H-M   'P 1'
#
loop_
_entity.id
_entity.type
_entity.pdbx_description
1 polymer ?
#
loop_
_entity_poly.entity_id
_entity_poly.type
_entity_poly.pdbx_seq_one_letter_code
_entity_poly.pdbx_strand_id
1 'polypeptide(L)'
;MTCRTPSLALVLVLVATATLGAQTPDGAALFEERCAQCHTPPGVDRAPTLEALRGRGPDAIVNALTDGLMQVEGADLTGPERLAVAVFIAGTDRGDTTDTTLGACESAPALGDPLAAPYWTGWGAGPRNLRFQPAEHARLTAGQVPDLTLRWAVGFADTTSMWAQPTVAGGHLFIGGQDGTVSAFDAATGCRHWAYGASAGVRTAISLGARSDDRGHALFFGDVDANVYAIDAATGDELWTREVETHPGARITGAPVLHDGRLYVTVSSLEEALASNPGYPCCTFRGSVVALDAATGDEIWKRYVIPETPGPDGTTADGDQRFGPAGAAIWSAPTVDAGRGVLYVATGNAYTQPAAETSDSIMAIELTTGAIRWWNQLTPGDAFIICRGNNPNCPEDAGPDHDFGASPALVTMSNGRDLLVVGQKSGMTYGLNPESDGGVVWRYRAGPGSALGGIEWGFAVDDEKAYFANSGLITPEPGGLSAVRLRTGELVWYAEPPPPLCAGEGRSGGFGCNAALAAAITAIPGVIFSGSNDGGLRAHSADTGAVIWTFDTNREFETVNGVPASGGSMNASGPVVVDGMVYVSVGYQFIGSRPGNVLLAFGLN
;
A
#
# COMPACT_ATOMS: atom_id res chain seq x y z
N MET A 1 67.18 -44.05 37.72
CA MET A 1 66.78 -42.71 37.19
C MET A 1 65.54 -42.94 36.37
N THR A 2 64.40 -42.73 36.98
CA THR A 2 63.07 -43.01 36.40
C THR A 2 62.48 -41.73 35.85
N CYS A 3 62.23 -41.73 34.55
CA CYS A 3 61.63 -40.63 33.85
C CYS A 3 60.07 -40.75 33.94
N ARG A 4 59.42 -39.80 34.58
CA ARG A 4 57.96 -39.69 34.62
C ARG A 4 57.48 -38.80 33.52
N THR A 5 56.60 -39.31 32.63
CA THR A 5 55.82 -38.58 31.64
C THR A 5 54.56 -37.98 32.27
N PRO A 6 54.18 -36.74 32.05
CA PRO A 6 52.90 -36.20 32.49
C PRO A 6 51.78 -36.54 31.48
N SER A 7 50.71 -37.14 31.98
CA SER A 7 49.45 -37.35 31.22
C SER A 7 48.71 -36.03 31.07
N LEU A 8 48.48 -35.60 29.81
CA LEU A 8 47.59 -34.48 29.48
C LEU A 8 46.12 -35.00 29.49
N ALA A 9 45.37 -34.54 30.45
CA ALA A 9 43.91 -34.78 30.46
C ALA A 9 43.23 -33.77 29.52
N LEU A 10 42.64 -34.28 28.43
CA LEU A 10 41.84 -33.51 27.49
C LEU A 10 40.43 -33.31 28.11
N VAL A 11 40.14 -32.09 28.57
CA VAL A 11 38.79 -31.74 29.02
C VAL A 11 37.98 -31.38 27.78
N LEU A 12 37.06 -32.28 27.37
CA LEU A 12 36.03 -31.99 26.33
C LEU A 12 34.96 -31.11 26.97
N VAL A 13 34.97 -29.81 26.63
CA VAL A 13 33.84 -28.93 26.94
C VAL A 13 32.76 -29.18 25.89
N LEU A 14 31.70 -29.89 26.24
CA LEU A 14 30.47 -29.96 25.47
C LEU A 14 29.77 -28.59 25.56
N VAL A 15 29.88 -27.79 24.52
CA VAL A 15 29.03 -26.61 24.32
C VAL A 15 27.68 -27.14 23.83
N ALA A 16 26.70 -27.24 24.74
CA ALA A 16 25.31 -27.46 24.37
C ALA A 16 24.79 -26.16 23.70
N THR A 17 24.70 -26.17 22.39
CA THR A 17 23.93 -25.17 21.65
C THR A 17 22.46 -25.43 21.94
N ALA A 18 21.89 -24.69 22.90
CA ALA A 18 20.45 -24.60 23.06
C ALA A 18 19.93 -23.80 21.83
N THR A 19 19.32 -24.49 20.89
CA THR A 19 18.43 -23.86 19.91
C THR A 19 17.27 -23.27 20.71
N LEU A 20 17.26 -21.95 20.90
CA LEU A 20 16.07 -21.22 21.33
C LEU A 20 15.07 -21.36 20.18
N GLY A 21 14.22 -22.39 20.24
CA GLY A 21 13.01 -22.42 19.43
C GLY A 21 12.19 -21.20 19.81
N ALA A 22 11.79 -20.39 18.85
CA ALA A 22 10.84 -19.30 19.07
C ALA A 22 9.61 -19.92 19.74
N GLN A 23 9.29 -19.49 20.98
CA GLN A 23 8.09 -19.95 21.68
C GLN A 23 6.90 -19.35 20.93
N THR A 24 5.94 -20.19 20.57
CA THR A 24 4.67 -19.72 20.02
C THR A 24 4.02 -18.79 21.05
N PRO A 25 3.61 -17.57 20.68
CA PRO A 25 2.99 -16.63 21.61
C PRO A 25 1.74 -17.23 22.26
N ASP A 26 1.54 -16.95 23.55
CA ASP A 26 0.35 -17.39 24.28
C ASP A 26 -0.78 -16.35 24.08
N GLY A 27 -1.72 -16.66 23.16
CA GLY A 27 -2.84 -15.79 22.83
C GLY A 27 -3.78 -15.49 23.99
N ALA A 28 -3.94 -16.44 24.93
CA ALA A 28 -4.77 -16.24 26.11
C ALA A 28 -4.12 -15.24 27.06
N ALA A 29 -2.82 -15.36 27.30
CA ALA A 29 -2.06 -14.43 28.14
C ALA A 29 -2.06 -13.00 27.56
N LEU A 30 -1.84 -12.90 26.24
CA LEU A 30 -1.89 -11.61 25.53
C LEU A 30 -3.28 -10.96 25.57
N PHE A 31 -4.35 -11.76 25.40
CA PHE A 31 -5.72 -11.27 25.52
C PHE A 31 -6.00 -10.73 26.92
N GLU A 32 -5.64 -11.49 27.95
CA GLU A 32 -5.86 -11.08 29.35
C GLU A 32 -5.10 -9.79 29.68
N GLU A 33 -3.87 -9.64 29.19
CA GLU A 33 -3.03 -8.47 29.44
C GLU A 33 -3.52 -7.21 28.69
N ARG A 34 -3.94 -7.35 27.41
CA ARG A 34 -4.14 -6.23 26.49
C ARG A 34 -5.61 -5.95 26.14
N CYS A 35 -6.47 -6.96 26.15
CA CYS A 35 -7.82 -6.89 25.59
C CYS A 35 -8.93 -7.05 26.63
N ALA A 36 -8.68 -7.83 27.70
CA ALA A 36 -9.70 -8.20 28.68
C ALA A 36 -10.33 -7.00 29.38
N GLN A 37 -9.58 -5.92 29.61
CA GLN A 37 -10.09 -4.69 30.25
C GLN A 37 -11.33 -4.14 29.53
N CYS A 38 -11.39 -4.24 28.20
CA CYS A 38 -12.52 -3.73 27.41
C CYS A 38 -13.51 -4.85 27.03
N HIS A 39 -13.03 -6.06 26.78
CA HIS A 39 -13.81 -7.17 26.21
C HIS A 39 -14.31 -8.19 27.23
N THR A 40 -14.00 -8.02 28.55
CA THR A 40 -14.50 -8.87 29.64
C THR A 40 -15.36 -8.03 30.59
N PRO A 41 -16.59 -8.48 30.95
CA PRO A 41 -17.45 -7.71 31.87
C PRO A 41 -16.78 -7.40 33.23
N PRO A 42 -16.93 -6.18 33.79
CA PRO A 42 -17.88 -5.15 33.37
C PRO A 42 -17.52 -4.32 32.12
N GLY A 43 -16.28 -4.46 31.59
CA GLY A 43 -15.83 -3.92 30.32
C GLY A 43 -16.24 -2.47 29.99
N VAL A 44 -16.17 -2.10 28.72
CA VAL A 44 -16.60 -0.80 28.18
C VAL A 44 -17.91 -1.00 27.42
N ASP A 45 -18.93 -0.18 27.68
CA ASP A 45 -20.30 -0.30 27.12
C ASP A 45 -20.39 -0.48 25.60
N ARG A 46 -19.36 -0.10 24.85
CA ARG A 46 -19.31 -0.21 23.39
C ARG A 46 -18.44 -1.36 22.87
N ALA A 47 -17.67 -2.01 23.74
CA ALA A 47 -16.83 -3.12 23.34
C ALA A 47 -17.65 -4.42 23.31
N PRO A 48 -17.60 -5.20 22.23
CA PRO A 48 -18.24 -6.52 22.21
C PRO A 48 -17.55 -7.42 23.23
N THR A 49 -18.31 -8.29 23.91
CA THR A 49 -17.75 -9.25 24.83
C THR A 49 -16.93 -10.33 24.11
N LEU A 50 -16.02 -11.01 24.80
CA LEU A 50 -15.25 -12.13 24.25
C LEU A 50 -16.18 -13.19 23.59
N GLU A 51 -17.34 -13.46 24.20
CA GLU A 51 -18.33 -14.39 23.63
C GLU A 51 -18.90 -13.88 22.29
N ALA A 52 -19.17 -12.58 22.19
CA ALA A 52 -19.65 -11.96 20.95
C ALA A 52 -18.54 -11.94 19.85
N LEU A 53 -17.27 -11.90 20.25
CA LEU A 53 -16.13 -11.97 19.31
C LEU A 53 -15.87 -13.38 18.81
N ARG A 54 -16.20 -14.44 19.57
CA ARG A 54 -16.00 -15.85 19.19
C ARG A 54 -16.72 -16.25 17.90
N GLY A 55 -17.74 -15.53 17.49
CA GLY A 55 -18.43 -15.75 16.22
C GLY A 55 -17.70 -15.19 14.99
N ARG A 56 -16.52 -14.56 15.18
CA ARG A 56 -15.69 -14.03 14.11
C ARG A 56 -14.54 -14.97 13.81
N GLY A 57 -14.18 -15.15 12.54
CA GLY A 57 -13.02 -15.94 12.18
C GLY A 57 -11.71 -15.29 12.68
N PRO A 58 -10.62 -16.07 12.89
CA PRO A 58 -9.33 -15.53 13.31
C PRO A 58 -8.83 -14.40 12.41
N ASP A 59 -8.99 -14.55 11.10
CA ASP A 59 -8.54 -13.52 10.13
C ASP A 59 -9.29 -12.22 10.26
N ALA A 60 -10.61 -12.25 10.55
CA ALA A 60 -11.37 -11.03 10.81
C ALA A 60 -10.89 -10.29 12.08
N ILE A 61 -10.38 -11.04 13.06
CA ILE A 61 -9.81 -10.48 14.29
C ILE A 61 -8.40 -9.93 14.01
N VAL A 62 -7.55 -10.67 13.29
CA VAL A 62 -6.24 -10.16 12.84
C VAL A 62 -6.43 -8.86 12.06
N ASN A 63 -7.36 -8.83 11.12
CA ASN A 63 -7.68 -7.62 10.35
C ASN A 63 -8.12 -6.46 11.24
N ALA A 64 -8.95 -6.71 12.27
CA ALA A 64 -9.35 -5.68 13.21
C ALA A 64 -8.16 -5.10 13.99
N LEU A 65 -7.18 -5.95 14.35
CA LEU A 65 -5.97 -5.57 15.09
C LEU A 65 -4.88 -4.93 14.21
N THR A 66 -4.92 -5.17 12.89
CA THR A 66 -3.87 -4.69 11.97
C THR A 66 -4.24 -3.35 11.34
N ASP A 67 -5.47 -3.20 10.83
CA ASP A 67 -5.92 -2.03 10.07
C ASP A 67 -7.38 -1.66 10.32
N GLY A 68 -8.05 -2.41 11.20
CA GLY A 68 -9.44 -2.20 11.55
C GLY A 68 -9.62 -1.33 12.80
N LEU A 69 -10.78 -1.50 13.45
CA LEU A 69 -11.18 -0.69 14.61
C LEU A 69 -10.25 -0.82 15.82
N MET A 70 -9.49 -1.90 15.92
CA MET A 70 -8.57 -2.21 17.02
C MET A 70 -7.08 -2.07 16.60
N GLN A 71 -6.80 -1.35 15.51
CA GLN A 71 -5.44 -1.19 15.00
C GLN A 71 -4.51 -0.50 16.02
N VAL A 72 -5.03 0.40 16.84
CA VAL A 72 -4.26 1.10 17.89
C VAL A 72 -3.85 0.14 18.99
N GLU A 73 -4.78 -0.71 19.43
CA GLU A 73 -4.58 -1.71 20.48
C GLU A 73 -3.74 -2.91 19.98
N GLY A 74 -3.79 -3.19 18.68
CA GLY A 74 -3.01 -4.25 18.04
C GLY A 74 -1.61 -3.85 17.59
N ALA A 75 -1.28 -2.56 17.63
CA ALA A 75 -0.06 -2.05 17.00
C ALA A 75 1.24 -2.48 17.72
N ASP A 76 1.20 -2.66 19.04
CA ASP A 76 2.33 -3.17 19.84
C ASP A 76 2.48 -4.70 19.76
N LEU A 77 1.57 -5.39 19.06
CA LEU A 77 1.64 -6.83 18.88
C LEU A 77 2.35 -7.14 17.56
N THR A 78 3.27 -8.08 17.60
CA THR A 78 3.85 -8.67 16.38
C THR A 78 2.80 -9.47 15.60
N GLY A 79 3.02 -9.75 14.32
CA GLY A 79 2.12 -10.57 13.51
C GLY A 79 1.78 -11.92 14.16
N PRO A 80 2.77 -12.71 14.65
CA PRO A 80 2.52 -13.94 15.40
C PRO A 80 1.68 -13.73 16.67
N GLU A 81 1.85 -12.65 17.40
CA GLU A 81 1.06 -12.33 18.60
C GLU A 81 -0.38 -11.93 18.24
N ARG A 82 -0.60 -11.12 17.19
CA ARG A 82 -1.95 -10.83 16.68
C ARG A 82 -2.68 -12.10 16.30
N LEU A 83 -1.99 -13.01 15.61
CA LEU A 83 -2.55 -14.31 15.24
C LEU A 83 -2.88 -15.15 16.47
N ALA A 84 -1.99 -15.23 17.46
CA ALA A 84 -2.23 -16.00 18.68
C ALA A 84 -3.45 -15.47 19.45
N VAL A 85 -3.60 -14.15 19.57
CA VAL A 85 -4.79 -13.50 20.17
C VAL A 85 -6.04 -13.83 19.35
N ALA A 86 -5.97 -13.75 18.03
CA ALA A 86 -7.10 -14.01 17.15
C ALA A 86 -7.59 -15.46 17.24
N VAL A 87 -6.66 -16.42 17.25
CA VAL A 87 -6.93 -17.86 17.46
C VAL A 87 -7.58 -18.11 18.82
N PHE A 88 -7.05 -17.50 19.87
CA PHE A 88 -7.64 -17.60 21.22
C PHE A 88 -9.07 -17.06 21.27
N ILE A 89 -9.32 -15.86 20.70
CA ILE A 89 -10.65 -15.24 20.68
C ILE A 89 -11.64 -16.08 19.87
N ALA A 90 -11.25 -16.53 18.68
CA ALA A 90 -12.10 -17.34 17.82
C ALA A 90 -12.38 -18.74 18.39
N GLY A 91 -11.51 -19.22 19.30
CA GLY A 91 -11.63 -20.55 19.90
C GLY A 91 -11.35 -21.70 18.92
N THR A 92 -10.77 -21.38 17.78
CA THR A 92 -10.34 -22.32 16.74
C THR A 92 -8.96 -21.93 16.31
N ASP A 93 -8.06 -22.91 16.14
CA ASP A 93 -6.87 -22.67 15.35
C ASP A 93 -7.31 -22.06 14.01
N ARG A 94 -6.45 -21.23 13.41
CA ARG A 94 -6.54 -20.97 11.99
C ARG A 94 -6.55 -22.37 11.39
N GLY A 95 -7.73 -22.97 11.31
CA GLY A 95 -7.85 -24.22 10.60
C GLY A 95 -7.18 -23.98 9.26
N ASP A 96 -6.58 -25.01 8.66
CA ASP A 96 -6.12 -24.98 7.27
C ASP A 96 -7.26 -24.53 6.31
N THR A 97 -7.82 -23.34 6.58
CA THR A 97 -8.88 -22.68 5.80
C THR A 97 -8.33 -22.02 4.55
N THR A 98 -7.02 -21.99 4.35
CA THR A 98 -6.52 -22.10 3.01
C THR A 98 -6.80 -23.52 2.53
N ASP A 99 -8.07 -23.86 2.26
CA ASP A 99 -8.33 -24.94 1.34
C ASP A 99 -7.68 -24.54 0.02
N THR A 100 -6.42 -24.92 -0.12
CA THR A 100 -5.60 -24.62 -1.30
C THR A 100 -6.20 -25.24 -2.55
N THR A 101 -7.27 -26.02 -2.43
CA THR A 101 -7.97 -26.67 -3.54
C THR A 101 -9.16 -25.85 -4.04
N LEU A 102 -9.74 -24.93 -3.23
CA LEU A 102 -10.84 -24.09 -3.67
C LEU A 102 -10.37 -23.15 -4.80
N GLY A 103 -10.99 -23.33 -5.96
CA GLY A 103 -10.68 -22.56 -7.17
C GLY A 103 -9.32 -22.86 -7.79
N ALA A 104 -8.65 -23.98 -7.42
CA ALA A 104 -7.40 -24.38 -8.06
C ALA A 104 -7.58 -24.68 -9.54
N CYS A 105 -6.60 -24.33 -10.35
CA CYS A 105 -6.59 -24.67 -11.77
C CYS A 105 -6.42 -26.20 -11.94
N GLU A 106 -7.13 -26.79 -12.88
CA GLU A 106 -6.97 -28.21 -13.24
C GLU A 106 -5.54 -28.49 -13.79
N SER A 107 -4.96 -27.50 -14.44
CA SER A 107 -3.57 -27.51 -14.92
C SER A 107 -3.00 -26.11 -14.77
N ALA A 108 -1.77 -25.99 -14.27
CA ALA A 108 -1.05 -24.72 -14.22
C ALA A 108 -0.15 -24.65 -15.48
N PRO A 109 -0.43 -23.77 -16.47
CA PRO A 109 0.52 -23.52 -17.53
C PRO A 109 1.80 -22.96 -16.92
N ALA A 110 2.95 -23.34 -17.46
CA ALA A 110 4.21 -22.76 -17.02
C ALA A 110 4.19 -21.24 -17.24
N LEU A 111 4.66 -20.50 -16.25
CA LEU A 111 4.92 -19.07 -16.40
C LEU A 111 6.03 -18.89 -17.44
N GLY A 112 5.70 -18.59 -18.69
CA GLY A 112 6.68 -18.37 -19.76
C GLY A 112 7.66 -17.22 -19.42
N ASP A 113 8.07 -16.43 -20.40
CA ASP A 113 8.73 -15.15 -20.12
C ASP A 113 7.64 -14.10 -19.80
N PRO A 114 7.40 -13.79 -18.51
CA PRO A 114 6.30 -12.92 -18.12
C PRO A 114 6.52 -11.45 -18.51
N LEU A 115 7.76 -11.08 -18.87
CA LEU A 115 8.11 -9.74 -19.32
C LEU A 115 8.08 -9.59 -20.85
N ALA A 116 7.82 -10.67 -21.58
CA ALA A 116 7.50 -10.61 -23.01
C ALA A 116 6.07 -10.07 -23.16
N ALA A 117 5.77 -8.87 -23.19
CA ALA A 117 4.46 -8.20 -23.25
C ALA A 117 3.27 -9.07 -23.73
N PRO A 118 2.06 -8.84 -23.23
CA PRO A 118 1.64 -7.71 -22.40
C PRO A 118 1.81 -7.97 -20.89
N TYR A 119 2.14 -6.93 -20.15
CA TYR A 119 2.26 -7.01 -18.69
C TYR A 119 1.94 -5.68 -17.99
N TRP A 120 1.70 -5.75 -16.69
CA TRP A 120 1.70 -4.65 -15.74
C TRP A 120 2.41 -5.11 -14.48
N THR A 121 3.56 -4.53 -14.15
CA THR A 121 4.30 -4.85 -12.93
C THR A 121 4.40 -3.65 -12.01
N GLY A 122 4.34 -3.91 -10.68
CA GLY A 122 4.43 -2.87 -9.67
C GLY A 122 3.26 -1.89 -9.69
N TRP A 123 3.46 -0.73 -9.09
CA TRP A 123 2.40 0.26 -8.88
C TRP A 123 1.96 0.98 -10.17
N GLY A 124 2.89 1.37 -11.01
CA GLY A 124 2.64 2.32 -12.09
C GLY A 124 2.87 1.80 -13.52
N ALA A 125 2.75 0.51 -13.80
CA ALA A 125 3.09 -0.13 -15.07
C ALA A 125 4.59 -0.02 -15.42
N GLY A 126 5.44 0.01 -14.40
CA GLY A 126 6.89 0.10 -14.54
C GLY A 126 7.53 1.12 -13.58
N PRO A 127 8.86 1.25 -13.60
CA PRO A 127 9.62 1.97 -12.57
C PRO A 127 9.47 3.51 -12.61
N ARG A 128 8.80 4.06 -13.63
CA ARG A 128 8.54 5.51 -13.78
C ARG A 128 7.18 5.95 -13.23
N ASN A 129 6.34 5.04 -12.77
CA ASN A 129 5.04 5.25 -12.13
C ASN A 129 4.04 6.11 -12.94
N LEU A 130 4.00 5.95 -14.25
CA LEU A 130 3.13 6.75 -15.12
C LEU A 130 1.64 6.39 -15.00
N ARG A 131 1.31 5.18 -14.54
CA ARG A 131 -0.05 4.62 -14.54
C ARG A 131 -0.76 4.76 -15.90
N PHE A 132 0.04 4.73 -16.94
CA PHE A 132 -0.38 4.72 -18.34
C PHE A 132 0.05 3.40 -18.98
N GLN A 133 -0.92 2.67 -19.53
CA GLN A 133 -0.65 1.42 -20.22
C GLN A 133 -0.70 1.67 -21.73
N PRO A 134 0.41 1.51 -22.44
CA PRO A 134 0.45 1.72 -23.89
C PRO A 134 -0.38 0.66 -24.63
N ALA A 135 -0.75 0.95 -25.88
CA ALA A 135 -1.71 0.17 -26.66
C ALA A 135 -1.27 -1.29 -26.86
N GLU A 136 0.04 -1.54 -27.03
CA GLU A 136 0.63 -2.87 -27.21
C GLU A 136 0.46 -3.78 -25.97
N HIS A 137 0.38 -3.20 -24.78
CA HIS A 137 0.13 -3.92 -23.53
C HIS A 137 -1.35 -3.89 -23.12
N ALA A 138 -2.05 -2.76 -23.32
CA ALA A 138 -3.45 -2.65 -22.98
C ALA A 138 -4.32 -3.55 -23.85
N ARG A 139 -4.08 -3.60 -25.15
CA ARG A 139 -4.87 -4.32 -26.18
C ARG A 139 -6.38 -4.07 -26.07
N LEU A 140 -6.75 -2.90 -25.53
CA LEU A 140 -8.11 -2.42 -25.36
C LEU A 140 -8.19 -1.00 -25.92
N THR A 141 -9.17 -0.74 -26.77
CA THR A 141 -9.38 0.57 -27.39
C THR A 141 -10.57 1.31 -26.75
N ALA A 142 -10.58 2.64 -26.85
CA ALA A 142 -11.69 3.46 -26.34
C ALA A 142 -13.06 3.04 -26.93
N GLY A 143 -13.08 2.61 -28.19
CA GLY A 143 -14.32 2.14 -28.84
C GLY A 143 -14.84 0.81 -28.31
N GLN A 144 -13.99 -0.02 -27.68
CA GLN A 144 -14.35 -1.32 -27.12
C GLN A 144 -14.77 -1.23 -25.63
N VAL A 145 -14.36 -0.18 -24.93
CA VAL A 145 -14.64 -0.03 -23.48
C VAL A 145 -16.12 -0.08 -23.12
N PRO A 146 -17.05 0.50 -23.90
CA PRO A 146 -18.49 0.38 -23.61
C PRO A 146 -19.04 -1.05 -23.62
N ASP A 147 -18.33 -1.99 -24.27
CA ASP A 147 -18.73 -3.39 -24.39
C ASP A 147 -18.10 -4.31 -23.33
N LEU A 148 -17.36 -3.74 -22.36
CA LEU A 148 -16.76 -4.51 -21.27
C LEU A 148 -17.84 -5.18 -20.40
N THR A 149 -17.65 -6.48 -20.16
CA THR A 149 -18.49 -7.29 -19.29
C THR A 149 -17.66 -8.00 -18.22
N LEU A 150 -18.29 -8.31 -17.08
CA LEU A 150 -17.64 -9.11 -16.04
C LEU A 150 -17.36 -10.52 -16.57
N ARG A 151 -16.11 -10.95 -16.51
CA ARG A 151 -15.65 -12.26 -16.97
C ARG A 151 -15.58 -13.27 -15.84
N TRP A 152 -15.01 -12.85 -14.71
CA TRP A 152 -14.91 -13.65 -13.52
C TRP A 152 -14.76 -12.77 -12.26
N ALA A 153 -15.03 -13.37 -11.11
CA ALA A 153 -14.82 -12.80 -9.79
C ALA A 153 -14.15 -13.83 -8.88
N VAL A 154 -13.22 -13.40 -8.05
CA VAL A 154 -12.56 -14.20 -6.99
C VAL A 154 -12.86 -13.58 -5.65
N GLY A 155 -13.39 -14.37 -4.71
CA GLY A 155 -13.64 -13.95 -3.33
C GLY A 155 -12.44 -14.23 -2.42
N PHE A 156 -12.24 -13.36 -1.42
CA PHE A 156 -11.24 -13.50 -0.37
C PHE A 156 -11.97 -13.68 0.97
N ALA A 157 -11.77 -14.82 1.62
CA ALA A 157 -12.41 -15.10 2.90
C ALA A 157 -11.94 -14.14 3.98
N ASP A 158 -12.83 -13.81 4.92
CA ASP A 158 -12.56 -12.98 6.11
C ASP A 158 -11.88 -11.62 5.85
N THR A 159 -11.87 -11.16 4.59
CA THR A 159 -11.30 -9.90 4.13
C THR A 159 -12.39 -8.82 4.10
N THR A 160 -12.06 -7.61 4.52
CA THR A 160 -12.94 -6.43 4.49
C THR A 160 -12.36 -5.29 3.64
N SER A 161 -11.10 -5.41 3.25
CA SER A 161 -10.38 -4.42 2.45
C SER A 161 -9.48 -5.08 1.43
N MET A 162 -9.79 -4.87 0.16
CA MET A 162 -8.99 -5.29 -1.00
C MET A 162 -8.07 -4.15 -1.44
N TRP A 163 -7.04 -3.87 -0.64
CA TRP A 163 -6.16 -2.71 -0.83
C TRP A 163 -4.97 -2.94 -1.75
N ALA A 164 -4.56 -4.19 -1.97
CA ALA A 164 -3.46 -4.49 -2.86
C ALA A 164 -3.87 -4.34 -4.34
N GLN A 165 -2.96 -3.80 -5.14
CA GLN A 165 -3.15 -3.71 -6.58
C GLN A 165 -2.65 -4.98 -7.26
N PRO A 166 -3.42 -5.55 -8.22
CA PRO A 166 -2.96 -6.68 -9.00
C PRO A 166 -1.71 -6.35 -9.83
N THR A 167 -0.84 -7.34 -10.00
CA THR A 167 0.24 -7.38 -10.97
C THR A 167 -0.08 -8.47 -11.98
N VAL A 168 0.01 -8.17 -13.27
CA VAL A 168 -0.37 -9.11 -14.35
C VAL A 168 0.79 -9.28 -15.30
N ALA A 169 1.24 -10.51 -15.50
CA ALA A 169 2.34 -10.81 -16.41
C ALA A 169 2.33 -12.29 -16.82
N GLY A 170 2.66 -12.60 -18.08
CA GLY A 170 2.75 -13.97 -18.56
C GLY A 170 1.47 -14.80 -18.43
N GLY A 171 0.30 -14.16 -18.49
CA GLY A 171 -0.99 -14.81 -18.29
C GLY A 171 -1.35 -15.10 -16.82
N HIS A 172 -0.51 -14.69 -15.86
CA HIS A 172 -0.74 -14.80 -14.43
C HIS A 172 -1.12 -13.45 -13.81
N LEU A 173 -1.96 -13.48 -12.79
CA LEU A 173 -2.31 -12.35 -11.95
C LEU A 173 -1.83 -12.63 -10.52
N PHE A 174 -1.01 -11.74 -9.97
CA PHE A 174 -0.46 -11.83 -8.62
C PHE A 174 -1.06 -10.74 -7.75
N ILE A 175 -1.48 -11.09 -6.53
CA ILE A 175 -2.09 -10.14 -5.60
C ILE A 175 -1.84 -10.55 -4.16
N GLY A 176 -1.63 -9.56 -3.29
CA GLY A 176 -1.58 -9.72 -1.84
C GLY A 176 -2.95 -9.57 -1.19
N GLY A 177 -3.15 -10.22 -0.06
CA GLY A 177 -4.36 -10.15 0.77
C GLY A 177 -4.12 -9.45 2.09
N GLN A 178 -5.21 -9.00 2.70
CA GLN A 178 -5.22 -8.41 4.05
C GLN A 178 -4.78 -9.43 5.12
N ASP A 179 -5.02 -10.70 4.86
CA ASP A 179 -4.64 -11.85 5.70
C ASP A 179 -3.16 -12.27 5.56
N GLY A 180 -2.39 -11.61 4.68
CA GLY A 180 -1.01 -11.97 4.36
C GLY A 180 -0.88 -13.01 3.25
N THR A 181 -1.98 -13.53 2.70
CA THR A 181 -1.90 -14.48 1.58
C THR A 181 -1.54 -13.74 0.29
N VAL A 182 -0.47 -14.18 -0.37
CA VAL A 182 -0.13 -13.80 -1.74
C VAL A 182 -0.53 -14.91 -2.68
N SER A 183 -1.35 -14.61 -3.67
CA SER A 183 -1.89 -15.61 -4.60
C SER A 183 -1.52 -15.31 -6.04
N ALA A 184 -1.27 -16.38 -6.81
CA ALA A 184 -1.22 -16.34 -8.26
C ALA A 184 -2.48 -16.95 -8.86
N PHE A 185 -3.14 -16.22 -9.75
CA PHE A 185 -4.31 -16.67 -10.49
C PHE A 185 -4.01 -16.71 -11.98
N ASP A 186 -4.71 -17.56 -12.71
CA ASP A 186 -4.80 -17.47 -14.17
C ASP A 186 -5.56 -16.19 -14.53
N ALA A 187 -4.96 -15.32 -15.30
CA ALA A 187 -5.51 -14.01 -15.61
C ALA A 187 -6.80 -14.08 -16.45
N ALA A 188 -6.98 -15.12 -17.25
CA ALA A 188 -8.14 -15.28 -18.13
C ALA A 188 -9.34 -15.90 -17.40
N THR A 189 -9.12 -16.78 -16.42
CA THR A 189 -10.17 -17.59 -15.79
C THR A 189 -10.37 -17.33 -14.30
N GLY A 190 -9.40 -16.76 -13.61
CA GLY A 190 -9.41 -16.50 -12.17
C GLY A 190 -9.16 -17.77 -11.31
N CYS A 191 -8.85 -18.93 -11.91
CA CYS A 191 -8.44 -20.08 -11.10
C CYS A 191 -7.05 -19.85 -10.47
N ARG A 192 -6.80 -20.45 -9.31
CA ARG A 192 -5.57 -20.23 -8.53
C ARG A 192 -4.48 -21.24 -8.89
N HIS A 193 -3.29 -20.75 -9.21
CA HIS A 193 -2.10 -21.58 -9.45
C HIS A 193 -1.44 -22.00 -8.15
N TRP A 194 -1.17 -21.01 -7.27
CA TRP A 194 -0.54 -21.22 -5.97
C TRP A 194 -0.91 -20.09 -4.99
N ALA A 195 -0.62 -20.31 -3.72
CA ALA A 195 -0.71 -19.30 -2.65
C ALA A 195 0.52 -19.41 -1.73
N TYR A 196 1.00 -18.26 -1.26
CA TYR A 196 2.09 -18.09 -0.29
C TYR A 196 1.59 -17.30 0.91
N GLY A 197 2.00 -17.67 2.14
CA GLY A 197 1.65 -16.95 3.38
C GLY A 197 2.77 -16.04 3.85
N ALA A 198 2.58 -14.73 3.78
CA ALA A 198 3.43 -13.75 4.44
C ALA A 198 3.12 -13.65 5.94
N SER A 199 4.01 -13.05 6.73
CA SER A 199 3.84 -12.91 8.19
C SER A 199 2.73 -11.96 8.58
N ALA A 200 2.43 -10.97 7.72
CA ALA A 200 1.39 -9.97 7.95
C ALA A 200 0.72 -9.56 6.62
N GLY A 201 -0.32 -8.73 6.70
CA GLY A 201 -1.08 -8.30 5.54
C GLY A 201 -0.22 -7.67 4.44
N VAL A 202 -0.45 -8.03 3.19
CA VAL A 202 0.28 -7.52 2.03
C VAL A 202 -0.57 -6.48 1.32
N ARG A 203 -0.20 -5.21 1.47
CA ARG A 203 -0.91 -4.06 0.90
C ARG A 203 -0.30 -3.56 -0.41
N THR A 204 0.96 -3.86 -0.65
CA THR A 204 1.71 -3.35 -1.79
C THR A 204 1.22 -3.97 -3.10
N ALA A 205 1.40 -3.26 -4.23
CA ALA A 205 1.50 -3.95 -5.51
C ALA A 205 2.77 -4.80 -5.53
N ILE A 206 2.74 -5.91 -6.26
CA ILE A 206 3.85 -6.84 -6.36
C ILE A 206 4.73 -6.45 -7.54
N SER A 207 6.03 -6.32 -7.31
CA SER A 207 7.00 -6.12 -8.40
C SER A 207 7.51 -7.45 -8.91
N LEU A 208 7.68 -7.56 -10.21
CA LEU A 208 8.18 -8.78 -10.87
C LEU A 208 9.44 -8.45 -11.65
N GLY A 209 10.43 -9.32 -11.57
CA GLY A 209 11.66 -9.20 -12.35
C GLY A 209 12.42 -10.50 -12.52
N ALA A 210 13.36 -10.52 -13.46
CA ALA A 210 14.21 -11.67 -13.67
C ALA A 210 15.11 -11.94 -12.45
N ARG A 211 15.33 -13.20 -12.14
CA ARG A 211 16.29 -13.64 -11.12
C ARG A 211 17.72 -13.53 -11.65
N SER A 212 18.64 -13.14 -10.77
CA SER A 212 20.08 -13.02 -11.13
C SER A 212 20.76 -14.36 -11.43
N ASP A 213 20.13 -15.49 -11.06
CA ASP A 213 20.65 -16.84 -11.28
C ASP A 213 20.13 -17.49 -12.58
N ASP A 214 19.47 -16.72 -13.43
CA ASP A 214 18.84 -17.15 -14.70
C ASP A 214 17.80 -18.30 -14.55
N ARG A 215 17.32 -18.56 -13.31
CA ARG A 215 16.34 -19.62 -13.02
C ARG A 215 14.89 -19.14 -13.06
N GLY A 216 14.58 -18.12 -13.84
CA GLY A 216 13.23 -17.59 -13.99
C GLY A 216 13.04 -16.20 -13.38
N HIS A 217 11.87 -15.96 -12.77
CA HIS A 217 11.47 -14.66 -12.27
C HIS A 217 11.13 -14.71 -10.78
N ALA A 218 11.30 -13.60 -10.10
CA ALA A 218 10.92 -13.41 -8.70
C ALA A 218 9.85 -12.33 -8.57
N LEU A 219 9.00 -12.50 -7.56
CA LEU A 219 8.06 -11.51 -7.09
C LEU A 219 8.60 -10.86 -5.82
N PHE A 220 8.50 -9.53 -5.74
CA PHE A 220 8.96 -8.74 -4.61
C PHE A 220 7.80 -7.91 -4.04
N PHE A 221 7.60 -7.98 -2.73
CA PHE A 221 6.54 -7.24 -2.03
C PHE A 221 6.93 -6.98 -0.58
N GLY A 222 6.18 -6.12 0.10
CA GLY A 222 6.33 -5.87 1.52
C GLY A 222 5.02 -6.09 2.27
N ASP A 223 5.11 -6.34 3.57
CA ASP A 223 3.96 -6.47 4.47
C ASP A 223 3.82 -5.29 5.44
N VAL A 224 2.75 -5.29 6.23
CA VAL A 224 2.44 -4.22 7.18
C VAL A 224 3.21 -4.33 8.51
N ASP A 225 4.11 -5.30 8.66
CA ASP A 225 5.07 -5.43 9.76
C ASP A 225 6.52 -5.14 9.28
N ALA A 226 6.67 -4.42 8.16
CA ALA A 226 7.94 -3.99 7.58
C ALA A 226 8.88 -5.13 7.15
N ASN A 227 8.34 -6.31 6.82
CA ASN A 227 9.09 -7.36 6.15
C ASN A 227 9.00 -7.19 4.62
N VAL A 228 10.08 -7.53 3.95
CA VAL A 228 10.19 -7.58 2.48
C VAL A 228 10.49 -9.02 2.06
N TYR A 229 9.82 -9.45 1.02
CA TYR A 229 9.86 -10.82 0.52
C TYR A 229 10.33 -10.87 -0.91
N ALA A 230 11.06 -11.94 -1.25
CA ALA A 230 11.21 -12.43 -2.60
C ALA A 230 10.71 -13.87 -2.66
N ILE A 231 9.84 -14.16 -3.62
CA ILE A 231 9.33 -15.52 -3.87
C ILE A 231 9.48 -15.87 -5.34
N ASP A 232 9.57 -17.14 -5.67
CA ASP A 232 9.60 -17.61 -7.05
C ASP A 232 8.25 -17.36 -7.74
N ALA A 233 8.24 -16.69 -8.87
CA ALA A 233 6.99 -16.29 -9.54
C ALA A 233 6.19 -17.48 -10.10
N ALA A 234 6.85 -18.58 -10.42
CA ALA A 234 6.19 -19.75 -11.00
C ALA A 234 5.61 -20.69 -9.95
N THR A 235 6.25 -20.78 -8.76
CA THR A 235 5.88 -21.78 -7.75
C THR A 235 5.33 -21.18 -6.45
N GLY A 236 5.62 -19.92 -6.17
CA GLY A 236 5.33 -19.27 -4.88
C GLY A 236 6.33 -19.64 -3.77
N ASP A 237 7.41 -20.37 -4.08
CA ASP A 237 8.41 -20.75 -3.08
C ASP A 237 9.18 -19.53 -2.60
N GLU A 238 9.40 -19.42 -1.28
CA GLU A 238 10.19 -18.35 -0.69
C GLU A 238 11.65 -18.44 -1.12
N LEU A 239 12.21 -17.32 -1.57
CA LEU A 239 13.62 -17.16 -1.88
C LEU A 239 14.36 -16.51 -0.71
N TRP A 240 13.79 -15.46 -0.15
CA TRP A 240 14.27 -14.79 1.06
C TRP A 240 13.20 -13.88 1.66
N THR A 241 13.34 -13.62 2.96
CA THR A 241 12.56 -12.62 3.71
C THR A 241 13.50 -11.75 4.54
N ARG A 242 13.23 -10.44 4.65
CA ARG A 242 14.00 -9.46 5.43
C ARG A 242 13.10 -8.47 6.14
N GLU A 243 13.27 -8.33 7.46
CA GLU A 243 12.77 -7.18 8.21
C GLU A 243 13.66 -5.97 7.91
N VAL A 244 13.08 -4.86 7.43
CA VAL A 244 13.84 -3.67 7.01
C VAL A 244 13.74 -2.51 7.99
N GLU A 245 12.82 -2.58 8.95
CA GLU A 245 12.67 -1.60 10.02
C GLU A 245 12.06 -2.26 11.27
N THR A 246 12.63 -1.97 12.43
CA THR A 246 12.24 -2.57 13.73
C THR A 246 11.33 -1.69 14.56
N HIS A 247 11.03 -0.46 14.12
CA HIS A 247 10.10 0.41 14.82
C HIS A 247 8.70 -0.22 14.83
N PRO A 248 7.99 -0.32 15.97
CA PRO A 248 6.74 -1.08 16.08
C PRO A 248 5.60 -0.54 15.20
N GLY A 249 5.63 0.74 14.85
CA GLY A 249 4.68 1.34 13.91
C GLY A 249 5.09 1.22 12.44
N ALA A 250 6.27 0.68 12.12
CA ALA A 250 6.76 0.63 10.75
C ALA A 250 5.97 -0.34 9.88
N ARG A 251 5.83 0.00 8.59
CA ARG A 251 5.14 -0.84 7.59
C ARG A 251 5.60 -0.54 6.17
N ILE A 252 5.38 -1.49 5.27
CA ILE A 252 5.57 -1.28 3.84
C ILE A 252 4.19 -1.12 3.19
N THR A 253 3.95 0.06 2.62
CA THR A 253 2.71 0.39 1.90
C THR A 253 2.96 0.72 0.44
N GLY A 254 4.14 1.26 0.10
CA GLY A 254 4.61 1.49 -1.26
C GLY A 254 5.12 0.21 -1.92
N ALA A 255 4.78 -0.03 -3.18
CA ALA A 255 5.33 -1.16 -3.91
C ALA A 255 6.86 -1.02 -4.03
N PRO A 256 7.64 -2.06 -3.69
CA PRO A 256 9.07 -2.08 -3.97
C PRO A 256 9.36 -1.93 -5.47
N VAL A 257 10.48 -1.33 -5.84
CA VAL A 257 10.85 -1.17 -7.25
C VAL A 257 12.19 -1.84 -7.52
N LEU A 258 12.19 -2.78 -8.48
CA LEU A 258 13.39 -3.47 -8.93
C LEU A 258 14.07 -2.67 -10.04
N HIS A 259 15.38 -2.40 -9.90
CA HIS A 259 16.21 -1.82 -10.95
C HIS A 259 17.67 -2.27 -10.80
N ASP A 260 18.25 -2.77 -11.87
CA ASP A 260 19.66 -3.18 -11.96
C ASP A 260 20.13 -4.08 -10.79
N GLY A 261 19.33 -5.15 -10.51
CA GLY A 261 19.62 -6.12 -9.46
C GLY A 261 19.43 -5.60 -8.02
N ARG A 262 18.89 -4.39 -7.85
CA ARG A 262 18.59 -3.79 -6.55
C ARG A 262 17.10 -3.59 -6.39
N LEU A 263 16.61 -3.88 -5.19
CA LEU A 263 15.24 -3.63 -4.79
C LEU A 263 15.20 -2.40 -3.88
N TYR A 264 14.46 -1.37 -4.29
CA TYR A 264 14.27 -0.15 -3.52
C TYR A 264 12.93 -0.20 -2.81
N VAL A 265 12.96 -0.10 -1.49
CA VAL A 265 11.80 -0.23 -0.59
C VAL A 265 11.63 1.05 0.20
N THR A 266 10.41 1.59 0.19
CA THR A 266 10.04 2.75 1.01
C THR A 266 9.35 2.29 2.29
N VAL A 267 9.69 2.94 3.41
CA VAL A 267 9.17 2.59 4.74
C VAL A 267 8.25 3.68 5.25
N SER A 268 7.05 3.27 5.59
CA SER A 268 5.97 4.06 6.17
C SER A 268 5.71 3.68 7.62
N SER A 269 4.73 4.30 8.28
CA SER A 269 4.41 4.08 9.68
C SER A 269 2.94 4.30 9.99
N LEU A 270 2.49 3.65 11.09
CA LEU A 270 1.26 3.99 11.82
C LEU A 270 1.50 4.87 13.04
N GLU A 271 2.72 5.37 13.29
CA GLU A 271 3.01 6.11 14.51
C GLU A 271 2.11 7.35 14.69
N GLU A 272 1.69 7.95 13.58
CA GLU A 272 0.69 9.02 13.57
C GLU A 272 -0.62 8.62 14.26
N ALA A 273 -1.09 7.40 14.01
CA ALA A 273 -2.29 6.85 14.64
C ALA A 273 -2.01 6.36 16.07
N LEU A 274 -0.85 5.74 16.32
CA LEU A 274 -0.42 5.30 17.66
C LEU A 274 -0.31 6.46 18.63
N ALA A 275 0.23 7.57 18.17
CA ALA A 275 0.36 8.82 18.93
C ALA A 275 -1.00 9.43 19.33
N SER A 276 -2.12 8.96 18.75
CA SER A 276 -3.47 9.31 19.21
C SER A 276 -3.79 8.79 20.62
N ASN A 277 -3.03 7.79 21.09
CA ASN A 277 -3.07 7.34 22.49
C ASN A 277 -2.22 8.28 23.36
N PRO A 278 -2.80 8.95 24.38
CA PRO A 278 -2.06 9.86 25.23
C PRO A 278 -0.87 9.23 25.98
N GLY A 279 -0.92 7.92 26.25
CA GLY A 279 0.16 7.19 26.92
C GLY A 279 1.28 6.70 25.98
N TYR A 280 1.16 6.91 24.68
CA TYR A 280 2.20 6.52 23.71
C TYR A 280 3.41 7.48 23.78
N PRO A 281 4.65 6.99 23.91
CA PRO A 281 5.84 7.83 23.95
C PRO A 281 6.17 8.38 22.55
N CYS A 282 5.52 9.46 22.16
CA CYS A 282 5.61 10.05 20.84
C CYS A 282 6.81 10.99 20.69
N CYS A 283 7.47 11.04 19.55
CA CYS A 283 7.44 10.16 18.38
C CYS A 283 8.87 9.85 17.97
N THR A 284 9.13 8.68 17.42
CA THR A 284 10.50 8.22 17.12
C THR A 284 10.67 7.64 15.73
N PHE A 285 9.60 7.41 14.99
CA PHE A 285 9.68 6.91 13.62
C PHE A 285 10.25 7.96 12.66
N ARG A 286 11.04 7.50 11.70
CA ARG A 286 11.52 8.30 10.56
C ARG A 286 11.31 7.53 9.27
N GLY A 287 10.67 8.16 8.28
CA GLY A 287 10.57 7.62 6.93
C GLY A 287 11.96 7.27 6.39
N SER A 288 12.05 6.17 5.67
CA SER A 288 13.32 5.73 5.08
C SER A 288 13.14 5.06 3.72
N VAL A 289 14.25 4.98 2.99
CA VAL A 289 14.41 4.13 1.80
C VAL A 289 15.50 3.13 2.08
N VAL A 290 15.22 1.87 1.73
CA VAL A 290 16.17 0.76 1.86
C VAL A 290 16.45 0.20 0.48
N ALA A 291 17.72 0.05 0.11
CA ALA A 291 18.13 -0.69 -1.07
C ALA A 291 18.65 -2.05 -0.65
N LEU A 292 18.05 -3.08 -1.20
CA LEU A 292 18.42 -4.49 -0.98
C LEU A 292 19.04 -5.07 -2.25
N ASP A 293 19.95 -6.01 -2.09
CA ASP A 293 20.33 -6.91 -3.18
C ASP A 293 19.14 -7.82 -3.52
N ALA A 294 18.66 -7.77 -4.74
CA ALA A 294 17.44 -8.48 -5.13
C ALA A 294 17.60 -10.02 -5.10
N ALA A 295 18.83 -10.53 -5.18
CA ALA A 295 19.10 -11.97 -5.15
C ALA A 295 19.15 -12.54 -3.74
N THR A 296 19.65 -11.77 -2.76
CA THR A 296 19.95 -12.26 -1.40
C THR A 296 19.08 -11.59 -0.32
N GLY A 297 18.49 -10.44 -0.62
CA GLY A 297 17.80 -9.60 0.36
C GLY A 297 18.75 -8.87 1.31
N ASP A 298 20.08 -8.88 1.05
CA ASP A 298 21.02 -8.16 1.89
C ASP A 298 20.90 -6.66 1.71
N GLU A 299 20.93 -5.92 2.83
CA GLU A 299 20.91 -4.45 2.81
C GLU A 299 22.17 -3.90 2.15
N ILE A 300 22.02 -3.11 1.08
CA ILE A 300 23.12 -2.38 0.44
C ILE A 300 23.29 -1.04 1.13
N TRP A 301 22.20 -0.32 1.34
CA TRP A 301 22.15 0.92 2.10
C TRP A 301 20.73 1.20 2.62
N LYS A 302 20.65 1.94 3.73
CA LYS A 302 19.42 2.52 4.27
C LYS A 302 19.58 4.02 4.45
N ARG A 303 18.58 4.79 4.00
CA ARG A 303 18.56 6.25 4.12
C ARG A 303 17.30 6.72 4.81
N TYR A 304 17.46 7.27 6.01
CA TYR A 304 16.41 8.02 6.67
C TYR A 304 16.27 9.41 6.01
N VAL A 305 15.03 9.85 5.78
CA VAL A 305 14.75 11.16 5.17
C VAL A 305 14.85 12.31 6.18
N ILE A 306 14.67 12.03 7.46
CA ILE A 306 15.08 12.92 8.56
C ILE A 306 16.43 12.39 9.06
N PRO A 307 17.55 13.11 8.82
CA PRO A 307 18.89 12.60 9.17
C PRO A 307 19.12 12.46 10.67
N GLU A 308 18.55 13.37 11.46
CA GLU A 308 18.72 13.41 12.92
C GLU A 308 18.03 12.21 13.58
N THR A 309 18.73 11.54 14.48
CA THR A 309 18.13 10.45 15.27
C THR A 309 17.21 11.04 16.32
N PRO A 310 15.95 10.55 16.43
CA PRO A 310 15.05 11.00 17.49
C PRO A 310 15.66 10.82 18.89
N GLY A 311 15.50 11.82 19.71
CA GLY A 311 15.96 11.84 21.10
C GLY A 311 14.96 12.56 22.00
N PRO A 312 15.21 12.62 23.31
CA PRO A 312 14.38 13.38 24.23
C PRO A 312 14.21 14.85 23.78
N ASP A 313 12.98 15.27 23.61
CA ASP A 313 12.61 16.62 23.13
C ASP A 313 11.53 17.25 24.01
N GLY A 314 11.92 17.59 25.24
CA GLY A 314 11.03 18.19 26.23
C GLY A 314 10.06 17.21 26.87
N THR A 315 9.01 17.74 27.47
CA THR A 315 7.95 16.97 28.15
C THR A 315 6.58 17.46 27.72
N THR A 316 5.59 16.57 27.77
CA THR A 316 4.18 16.92 27.58
C THR A 316 3.67 17.78 28.75
N ALA A 317 2.47 18.33 28.62
CA ALA A 317 1.79 19.07 29.72
C ALA A 317 1.56 18.18 30.94
N ASP A 318 1.44 16.88 30.79
CA ASP A 318 1.24 15.89 31.85
C ASP A 318 2.57 15.38 32.44
N GLY A 319 3.71 15.84 31.91
CA GLY A 319 5.05 15.53 32.39
C GLY A 319 5.72 14.31 31.72
N ASP A 320 5.11 13.69 30.72
CA ASP A 320 5.67 12.57 29.99
C ASP A 320 6.77 13.04 29.03
N GLN A 321 7.78 12.19 28.81
CA GLN A 321 8.89 12.49 27.92
C GLN A 321 8.42 12.55 26.45
N ARG A 322 8.69 13.66 25.78
CA ARG A 322 8.55 13.78 24.31
C ARG A 322 9.85 13.38 23.61
N PHE A 323 9.69 12.93 22.37
CA PHE A 323 10.82 12.56 21.49
C PHE A 323 10.65 13.25 20.14
N GLY A 324 11.79 13.42 19.44
CA GLY A 324 11.83 14.00 18.10
C GLY A 324 13.28 14.19 17.61
N PRO A 325 13.46 14.59 16.32
CA PRO A 325 12.43 14.76 15.29
C PRO A 325 11.91 13.43 14.73
N ALA A 326 10.65 13.41 14.29
CA ALA A 326 9.99 12.18 13.79
C ALA A 326 9.00 12.50 12.65
N GLY A 327 8.65 11.47 11.86
CA GLY A 327 7.68 11.54 10.77
C GLY A 327 8.30 11.37 9.39
N ALA A 328 7.80 12.12 8.42
CA ALA A 328 8.18 12.08 7.01
C ALA A 328 8.12 10.65 6.42
N ALA A 329 7.04 9.92 6.75
CA ALA A 329 6.79 8.57 6.25
C ALA A 329 6.73 8.55 4.72
N ILE A 330 7.24 7.47 4.09
CA ILE A 330 7.18 7.30 2.64
C ILE A 330 6.24 6.13 2.36
N TRP A 331 4.98 6.43 2.04
CA TRP A 331 3.95 5.41 1.88
C TRP A 331 3.55 5.11 0.43
N SER A 332 4.23 5.76 -0.55
CA SER A 332 4.09 5.52 -1.99
C SER A 332 5.30 4.78 -2.58
N ALA A 333 5.11 4.19 -3.76
CA ALA A 333 6.18 3.54 -4.49
C ALA A 333 7.22 4.55 -4.97
N PRO A 334 8.52 4.23 -4.89
CA PRO A 334 9.57 5.10 -5.40
C PRO A 334 9.62 5.08 -6.92
N THR A 335 10.19 6.11 -7.53
CA THR A 335 10.30 6.27 -8.99
C THR A 335 11.76 6.28 -9.42
N VAL A 336 12.14 5.41 -10.34
CA VAL A 336 13.52 5.30 -10.82
C VAL A 336 13.77 6.19 -12.03
N ASP A 337 14.80 7.00 -11.95
CA ASP A 337 15.41 7.71 -13.06
C ASP A 337 16.80 7.12 -13.34
N ALA A 338 16.84 6.08 -14.16
CA ALA A 338 18.07 5.40 -14.53
C ALA A 338 19.06 6.33 -15.27
N GLY A 339 18.53 7.29 -16.05
CA GLY A 339 19.36 8.23 -16.81
C GLY A 339 20.15 9.18 -15.91
N ARG A 340 19.57 9.61 -14.79
CA ARG A 340 20.22 10.48 -13.79
C ARG A 340 20.83 9.71 -12.64
N GLY A 341 20.59 8.40 -12.54
CA GLY A 341 21.05 7.54 -11.45
C GLY A 341 20.42 7.89 -10.10
N VAL A 342 19.16 8.32 -10.09
CA VAL A 342 18.43 8.71 -8.89
C VAL A 342 17.09 7.99 -8.74
N LEU A 343 16.65 7.95 -7.50
CA LEU A 343 15.35 7.54 -7.07
C LEU A 343 14.58 8.77 -6.60
N TYR A 344 13.36 8.98 -7.08
CA TYR A 344 12.46 10.00 -6.53
C TYR A 344 11.49 9.37 -5.54
N VAL A 345 11.36 10.00 -4.38
CA VAL A 345 10.40 9.62 -3.33
C VAL A 345 9.57 10.82 -2.90
N ALA A 346 8.40 10.54 -2.38
CA ALA A 346 7.45 11.52 -1.88
C ALA A 346 7.24 11.28 -0.38
N THR A 347 7.45 12.31 0.44
CA THR A 347 7.40 12.20 1.91
C THR A 347 6.09 12.75 2.46
N GLY A 348 5.63 12.18 3.56
CA GLY A 348 4.52 12.69 4.35
C GLY A 348 4.95 13.76 5.34
N ASN A 349 4.00 14.17 6.18
CA ASN A 349 4.15 15.19 7.21
C ASN A 349 5.15 14.80 8.32
N ALA A 350 5.62 15.77 9.07
CA ALA A 350 6.32 15.52 10.34
C ALA A 350 5.32 15.13 11.44
N TYR A 351 5.75 14.34 12.42
CA TYR A 351 4.94 14.00 13.61
C TYR A 351 5.23 14.92 14.80
N THR A 352 6.34 15.64 14.74
CA THR A 352 6.86 16.49 15.82
C THR A 352 7.15 17.90 15.34
N GLN A 353 7.21 18.85 16.27
CA GLN A 353 7.59 20.24 16.00
C GLN A 353 8.99 20.55 16.55
N PRO A 354 9.79 21.39 15.83
CA PRO A 354 9.48 21.95 14.52
C PRO A 354 9.42 20.86 13.43
N ALA A 355 8.54 21.04 12.44
CA ALA A 355 8.45 20.13 11.32
C ALA A 355 9.78 20.05 10.57
N ALA A 356 10.22 18.85 10.23
CA ALA A 356 11.45 18.63 9.49
C ALA A 356 11.37 19.25 8.08
N GLU A 357 12.46 19.83 7.58
CA GLU A 357 12.53 20.41 6.23
C GLU A 357 12.36 19.38 5.11
N THR A 358 12.46 18.10 5.43
CA THR A 358 12.32 16.98 4.51
C THR A 358 10.93 16.34 4.54
N SER A 359 10.03 16.79 5.42
CA SER A 359 8.61 16.40 5.37
C SER A 359 7.88 17.11 4.23
N ASP A 360 6.78 16.53 3.76
CA ASP A 360 5.95 17.08 2.67
C ASP A 360 6.76 17.51 1.44
N SER A 361 7.71 16.67 1.07
CA SER A 361 8.74 16.95 0.09
C SER A 361 8.75 15.92 -1.04
N ILE A 362 9.28 16.34 -2.17
CA ILE A 362 9.79 15.44 -3.19
C ILE A 362 11.31 15.43 -3.08
N MET A 363 11.88 14.24 -3.01
CA MET A 363 13.30 14.05 -2.76
C MET A 363 13.95 13.20 -3.84
N ALA A 364 15.17 13.55 -4.24
CA ALA A 364 16.02 12.74 -5.12
C ALA A 364 17.15 12.09 -4.32
N ILE A 365 17.25 10.76 -4.41
CA ILE A 365 18.23 9.94 -3.70
C ILE A 365 19.07 9.18 -4.72
N GLU A 366 20.39 9.13 -4.56
CA GLU A 366 21.28 8.37 -5.44
C GLU A 366 21.00 6.86 -5.35
N LEU A 367 20.78 6.21 -6.49
CA LEU A 367 20.53 4.77 -6.58
C LEU A 367 21.64 3.92 -5.97
N THR A 368 22.90 4.35 -6.12
CA THR A 368 24.06 3.56 -5.72
C THR A 368 24.44 3.70 -4.26
N THR A 369 24.26 4.87 -3.67
CA THR A 369 24.80 5.24 -2.36
C THR A 369 23.74 5.59 -1.32
N GLY A 370 22.49 5.85 -1.75
CA GLY A 370 21.45 6.40 -0.90
C GLY A 370 21.70 7.86 -0.47
N ALA A 371 22.64 8.59 -1.10
CA ALA A 371 22.88 9.98 -0.78
C ALA A 371 21.73 10.86 -1.29
N ILE A 372 21.20 11.73 -0.43
CA ILE A 372 20.19 12.71 -0.83
C ILE A 372 20.88 13.76 -1.71
N ARG A 373 20.42 13.94 -2.95
CA ARG A 373 20.94 14.97 -3.87
C ARG A 373 20.25 16.30 -3.66
N TRP A 374 18.92 16.27 -3.55
CA TRP A 374 18.08 17.44 -3.30
C TRP A 374 16.74 17.02 -2.74
N TRP A 375 16.04 17.95 -2.09
CA TRP A 375 14.63 17.86 -1.76
C TRP A 375 13.95 19.22 -2.01
N ASN A 376 12.66 19.17 -2.26
CA ASN A 376 11.81 20.36 -2.42
C ASN A 376 10.58 20.20 -1.53
N GLN A 377 10.58 20.90 -0.39
CA GLN A 377 9.46 20.94 0.54
C GLN A 377 8.38 21.87 -0.01
N LEU A 378 7.17 21.36 -0.19
CA LEU A 378 6.07 22.11 -0.81
C LEU A 378 4.97 22.51 0.19
N THR A 379 5.00 21.96 1.40
CA THR A 379 4.17 22.38 2.55
C THR A 379 5.03 22.46 3.81
N PRO A 380 5.74 23.60 4.00
CA PRO A 380 6.57 23.78 5.20
C PRO A 380 5.73 23.92 6.46
N GLY A 381 6.22 23.37 7.58
CA GLY A 381 5.60 23.51 8.88
C GLY A 381 4.44 22.54 9.16
N ASP A 382 4.19 21.56 8.26
CA ASP A 382 3.18 20.53 8.48
C ASP A 382 3.68 19.50 9.50
N ALA A 383 3.20 19.62 10.74
CA ALA A 383 3.39 18.64 11.79
C ALA A 383 2.02 18.17 12.25
N PHE A 384 1.73 16.89 12.04
CA PHE A 384 0.41 16.33 12.31
C PHE A 384 0.49 14.92 12.88
N ILE A 385 -0.39 14.62 13.83
CA ILE A 385 -0.79 13.28 14.27
C ILE A 385 -2.31 13.26 14.40
N ILE A 386 -2.91 12.08 14.50
CA ILE A 386 -4.36 11.96 14.73
C ILE A 386 -4.69 12.39 16.16
N CYS A 387 -5.08 13.66 16.32
CA CYS A 387 -5.40 14.25 17.60
C CYS A 387 -6.83 13.95 18.04
N ARG A 388 -7.00 13.45 19.26
CA ARG A 388 -8.30 13.21 19.90
C ARG A 388 -8.34 13.84 21.28
N GLY A 389 -9.33 14.70 21.54
CA GLY A 389 -9.47 15.37 22.83
C GLY A 389 -8.24 16.21 23.21
N ASN A 390 -7.82 16.14 24.46
CA ASN A 390 -6.66 16.86 24.99
C ASN A 390 -5.41 15.96 24.99
N ASN A 391 -5.13 15.28 23.88
CA ASN A 391 -3.97 14.41 23.77
C ASN A 391 -2.67 15.24 23.87
N PRO A 392 -1.79 14.97 24.85
CA PRO A 392 -0.57 15.73 25.09
C PRO A 392 0.50 15.52 23.99
N ASN A 393 0.35 14.49 23.15
CA ASN A 393 1.24 14.25 21.99
C ASN A 393 0.96 15.19 20.82
N CYS A 394 -0.21 15.83 20.79
CA CYS A 394 -0.60 16.71 19.68
C CYS A 394 0.37 17.88 19.53
N PRO A 395 0.81 18.19 18.29
CA PRO A 395 1.52 19.43 18.00
C PRO A 395 0.70 20.66 18.43
N GLU A 396 1.35 21.69 19.01
CA GLU A 396 0.66 22.91 19.43
C GLU A 396 0.01 23.65 18.26
N ASP A 397 0.76 23.72 17.14
CA ASP A 397 0.30 24.30 15.87
C ASP A 397 0.22 23.14 14.85
N ALA A 398 -0.80 22.28 14.99
CA ALA A 398 -0.99 21.15 14.09
C ALA A 398 -1.16 21.61 12.63
N GLY A 399 -0.43 20.97 11.74
CA GLY A 399 -0.52 21.18 10.31
C GLY A 399 -1.76 20.53 9.68
N PRO A 400 -1.94 20.68 8.38
CA PRO A 400 -3.13 20.21 7.67
C PRO A 400 -3.09 18.74 7.24
N ASP A 401 -2.00 18.02 7.47
CA ASP A 401 -1.76 16.65 6.97
C ASP A 401 -1.80 16.58 5.43
N HIS A 402 -0.92 17.30 4.80
CA HIS A 402 -0.85 17.42 3.34
C HIS A 402 0.26 16.58 2.71
N ASP A 403 0.31 15.30 3.04
CA ASP A 403 1.28 14.35 2.48
C ASP A 403 1.35 14.34 0.95
N PHE A 404 2.50 13.98 0.43
CA PHE A 404 2.64 13.44 -0.91
C PHE A 404 2.45 11.92 -0.90
N GLY A 405 1.21 11.46 -0.93
CA GLY A 405 0.87 10.04 -0.89
C GLY A 405 0.93 9.34 -2.25
N ALA A 406 0.81 10.09 -3.34
CA ALA A 406 0.94 9.55 -4.68
C ALA A 406 2.42 9.43 -5.10
N SER A 407 2.77 8.34 -5.78
CA SER A 407 4.11 8.16 -6.34
C SER A 407 4.44 9.28 -7.34
N PRO A 408 5.63 9.89 -7.30
CA PRO A 408 6.08 10.78 -8.36
C PRO A 408 6.07 10.06 -9.72
N ALA A 409 5.61 10.73 -10.79
CA ALA A 409 5.60 10.16 -12.14
C ALA A 409 6.64 10.88 -13.01
N LEU A 410 7.61 10.13 -13.54
CA LEU A 410 8.66 10.67 -14.42
C LEU A 410 8.29 10.48 -15.89
N VAL A 411 7.93 11.54 -16.57
CA VAL A 411 7.53 11.52 -17.99
C VAL A 411 8.55 12.24 -18.87
N THR A 412 8.85 11.65 -20.02
CA THR A 412 9.58 12.33 -21.09
C THR A 412 8.56 12.95 -22.05
N MET A 413 8.47 14.28 -22.06
CA MET A 413 7.54 15.01 -22.93
C MET A 413 7.96 14.92 -24.41
N SER A 414 7.03 15.24 -25.32
CA SER A 414 7.25 15.21 -26.77
C SER A 414 8.42 16.08 -27.27
N ASN A 415 8.86 17.06 -26.48
CA ASN A 415 10.04 17.89 -26.77
C ASN A 415 11.37 17.28 -26.27
N GLY A 416 11.36 16.05 -25.78
CA GLY A 416 12.53 15.31 -25.27
C GLY A 416 12.98 15.74 -23.84
N ARG A 417 12.26 16.64 -23.17
CA ARG A 417 12.56 17.06 -21.78
C ARG A 417 11.77 16.19 -20.80
N ASP A 418 12.43 15.79 -19.72
CA ASP A 418 11.75 15.12 -18.63
C ASP A 418 11.02 16.11 -17.71
N LEU A 419 9.91 15.66 -17.16
CA LEU A 419 9.13 16.32 -16.14
C LEU A 419 8.78 15.31 -15.04
N LEU A 420 8.94 15.72 -13.79
CA LEU A 420 8.47 14.97 -12.66
C LEU A 420 7.10 15.53 -12.24
N VAL A 421 6.04 14.77 -12.42
CA VAL A 421 4.69 15.14 -12.03
C VAL A 421 4.42 14.60 -10.65
N VAL A 422 3.80 15.40 -9.76
CA VAL A 422 3.47 15.02 -8.39
C VAL A 422 2.12 15.58 -7.97
N GLY A 423 1.44 14.88 -7.08
CA GLY A 423 0.15 15.28 -6.51
C GLY A 423 0.15 15.12 -5.00
N GLN A 424 -0.58 15.99 -4.29
CA GLN A 424 -0.56 16.15 -2.84
C GLN A 424 -1.98 16.10 -2.26
N LYS A 425 -2.13 15.66 -1.02
CA LYS A 425 -3.40 15.70 -0.24
C LYS A 425 -4.02 17.10 -0.15
N SER A 426 -3.22 18.17 -0.30
CA SER A 426 -3.71 19.55 -0.40
C SER A 426 -4.60 19.82 -1.61
N GLY A 427 -4.73 18.88 -2.55
CA GLY A 427 -5.37 19.06 -3.86
C GLY A 427 -4.49 19.81 -4.85
N MET A 428 -3.27 20.17 -4.47
CA MET A 428 -2.29 20.75 -5.37
C MET A 428 -1.55 19.69 -6.16
N THR A 429 -1.24 20.02 -7.40
CA THR A 429 -0.41 19.22 -8.30
C THR A 429 0.69 20.07 -8.89
N TYR A 430 1.82 19.45 -9.20
CA TYR A 430 2.99 20.17 -9.66
C TYR A 430 3.69 19.41 -10.80
N GLY A 431 4.26 20.17 -11.74
CA GLY A 431 5.30 19.70 -12.63
C GLY A 431 6.64 20.25 -12.13
N LEU A 432 7.57 19.36 -11.85
CA LEU A 432 8.89 19.71 -11.33
C LEU A 432 9.96 19.41 -12.37
N ASN A 433 11.01 20.23 -12.42
CA ASN A 433 12.14 20.00 -13.29
C ASN A 433 13.21 19.17 -12.57
N PRO A 434 13.43 17.91 -12.96
CA PRO A 434 14.44 17.05 -12.31
C PRO A 434 15.89 17.53 -12.51
N GLU A 435 16.15 18.41 -13.50
CA GLU A 435 17.48 18.96 -13.78
C GLU A 435 17.82 20.23 -12.98
N SER A 436 16.84 20.80 -12.27
CA SER A 436 17.03 21.98 -11.42
C SER A 436 16.46 21.72 -10.01
N ASP A 437 17.00 20.69 -9.36
CA ASP A 437 16.72 20.32 -7.97
C ASP A 437 15.21 20.28 -7.64
N GLY A 438 14.41 19.74 -8.58
CA GLY A 438 12.96 19.68 -8.43
C GLY A 438 12.25 21.04 -8.50
N GLY A 439 12.87 22.05 -9.12
CA GLY A 439 12.27 23.39 -9.27
C GLY A 439 10.91 23.33 -9.94
N VAL A 440 9.92 24.08 -9.38
CA VAL A 440 8.53 24.08 -9.86
C VAL A 440 8.44 24.73 -11.24
N VAL A 441 7.99 23.96 -12.24
CA VAL A 441 7.69 24.43 -13.60
C VAL A 441 6.29 25.01 -13.66
N TRP A 442 5.34 24.28 -13.09
CA TRP A 442 3.93 24.71 -12.99
C TRP A 442 3.28 24.11 -11.74
N ARG A 443 2.15 24.70 -11.35
CA ARG A 443 1.26 24.21 -10.31
C ARG A 443 -0.18 24.34 -10.75
N TYR A 444 -1.01 23.38 -10.35
CA TYR A 444 -2.45 23.37 -10.61
C TYR A 444 -3.19 22.87 -9.37
N ARG A 445 -4.33 23.49 -9.03
CA ARG A 445 -5.21 23.01 -7.95
C ARG A 445 -6.30 22.14 -8.56
N ALA A 446 -6.21 20.81 -8.38
CA ALA A 446 -7.18 19.87 -8.92
C ALA A 446 -8.51 19.82 -8.14
N GLY A 447 -8.50 20.29 -6.89
CA GLY A 447 -9.70 20.34 -6.06
C GLY A 447 -9.40 20.71 -4.61
N PRO A 448 -10.36 20.48 -3.70
CA PRO A 448 -10.15 20.68 -2.27
C PRO A 448 -9.12 19.70 -1.74
N GLY A 449 -8.41 20.09 -0.66
CA GLY A 449 -7.50 19.24 0.09
C GLY A 449 -8.07 18.91 1.46
N SER A 450 -7.57 17.84 2.04
CA SER A 450 -7.83 17.43 3.43
C SER A 450 -6.87 16.31 3.84
N ALA A 451 -6.87 15.92 5.10
CA ALA A 451 -6.09 14.78 5.60
C ALA A 451 -6.43 13.43 4.92
N LEU A 452 -7.61 13.30 4.32
CA LEU A 452 -8.06 12.13 3.55
C LEU A 452 -8.53 12.55 2.15
N GLY A 453 -7.79 13.39 1.49
CA GLY A 453 -8.26 13.95 0.24
C GLY A 453 -7.19 14.54 -0.63
N GLY A 454 -7.60 15.34 -1.60
CA GLY A 454 -6.71 15.82 -2.61
C GLY A 454 -6.26 14.70 -3.55
N ILE A 455 -4.99 14.68 -3.94
CA ILE A 455 -4.40 13.61 -4.75
C ILE A 455 -3.70 12.66 -3.78
N GLU A 456 -4.34 11.52 -3.51
CA GLU A 456 -3.95 10.66 -2.39
C GLU A 456 -3.11 9.46 -2.85
N TRP A 457 -3.64 8.59 -3.72
CA TRP A 457 -2.96 7.33 -4.06
C TRP A 457 -2.26 7.30 -5.40
N GLY A 458 -2.86 7.87 -6.42
CA GLY A 458 -2.23 7.84 -7.74
C GLY A 458 -3.02 8.54 -8.84
N PHE A 459 -2.27 9.14 -9.71
CA PHE A 459 -2.72 9.82 -10.91
C PHE A 459 -2.09 9.16 -12.15
N ALA A 460 -2.55 9.49 -13.35
CA ALA A 460 -2.02 8.93 -14.58
C ALA A 460 -1.41 10.04 -15.47
N VAL A 461 -0.40 9.66 -16.26
CA VAL A 461 0.33 10.61 -17.12
C VAL A 461 0.60 9.96 -18.46
N ASP A 462 0.09 10.54 -19.55
CA ASP A 462 0.50 10.22 -20.93
C ASP A 462 1.62 11.17 -21.41
N ASP A 463 1.91 11.21 -22.68
CA ASP A 463 2.96 12.05 -23.27
C ASP A 463 2.59 13.54 -23.45
N GLU A 464 1.31 13.89 -23.24
CA GLU A 464 0.80 15.26 -23.40
C GLU A 464 0.09 15.81 -22.14
N LYS A 465 -0.56 14.94 -21.37
CA LYS A 465 -1.46 15.31 -20.27
C LYS A 465 -1.15 14.53 -18.98
N ALA A 466 -1.43 15.17 -17.85
CA ALA A 466 -1.59 14.49 -16.57
C ALA A 466 -3.07 14.53 -16.15
N TYR A 467 -3.54 13.42 -15.60
CA TYR A 467 -4.92 13.21 -15.17
C TYR A 467 -4.94 13.03 -13.66
N PHE A 468 -5.71 13.87 -12.96
CA PHE A 468 -5.77 13.89 -11.51
C PHE A 468 -7.17 13.59 -11.02
N ALA A 469 -7.30 12.53 -10.25
CA ALA A 469 -8.50 12.22 -9.47
C ALA A 469 -8.36 12.87 -8.09
N ASN A 470 -9.27 13.78 -7.75
CA ASN A 470 -9.30 14.40 -6.43
C ASN A 470 -10.29 13.64 -5.53
N SER A 471 -9.79 13.14 -4.41
CA SER A 471 -10.59 12.33 -3.49
C SER A 471 -11.75 13.14 -2.90
N GLY A 472 -11.47 14.21 -2.18
CA GLY A 472 -12.51 14.97 -1.48
C GLY A 472 -13.36 14.11 -0.54
N LEU A 473 -12.80 13.04 0.04
CA LEU A 473 -13.54 12.05 0.83
C LEU A 473 -14.22 12.66 2.06
N ILE A 474 -13.55 13.57 2.74
CA ILE A 474 -14.03 14.25 3.97
C ILE A 474 -14.34 15.73 3.77
N THR A 475 -14.39 16.20 2.53
CA THR A 475 -14.81 17.57 2.20
C THR A 475 -16.33 17.62 1.97
N PRO A 476 -16.97 18.80 2.05
CA PRO A 476 -18.42 18.93 1.84
C PRO A 476 -18.89 18.40 0.48
N GLU A 477 -18.04 18.53 -0.54
CA GLU A 477 -18.30 18.01 -1.89
C GLU A 477 -17.08 17.21 -2.33
N PRO A 478 -17.27 16.01 -2.95
CA PRO A 478 -16.18 15.22 -3.47
C PRO A 478 -15.49 15.99 -4.61
N GLY A 479 -14.19 15.76 -4.75
CA GLY A 479 -13.45 16.25 -5.91
C GLY A 479 -13.75 15.45 -7.17
N GLY A 480 -13.47 16.03 -8.32
CA GLY A 480 -13.68 15.41 -9.63
C GLY A 480 -12.38 14.92 -10.28
N LEU A 481 -12.49 14.72 -11.59
CA LEU A 481 -11.37 14.31 -12.44
C LEU A 481 -10.94 15.50 -13.33
N SER A 482 -9.66 15.78 -13.40
CA SER A 482 -9.12 16.85 -14.24
C SER A 482 -7.99 16.34 -15.14
N ALA A 483 -7.84 16.95 -16.32
CA ALA A 483 -6.69 16.80 -17.19
C ALA A 483 -6.00 18.15 -17.37
N VAL A 484 -4.68 18.13 -17.24
CA VAL A 484 -3.83 19.31 -17.46
C VAL A 484 -2.74 19.03 -18.49
N ARG A 485 -2.31 20.07 -19.21
CA ARG A 485 -1.19 19.97 -20.15
C ARG A 485 0.13 19.80 -19.40
N LEU A 486 0.92 18.80 -19.73
CA LEU A 486 2.22 18.54 -19.08
C LEU A 486 3.18 19.74 -19.15
N ARG A 487 3.20 20.46 -20.27
CA ARG A 487 4.15 21.57 -20.48
C ARG A 487 3.86 22.81 -19.65
N THR A 488 2.59 23.05 -19.29
CA THR A 488 2.16 24.35 -18.74
C THR A 488 1.33 24.24 -17.48
N GLY A 489 0.80 23.07 -17.14
CA GLY A 489 -0.16 22.89 -16.05
C GLY A 489 -1.54 23.51 -16.33
N GLU A 490 -1.80 23.96 -17.57
CA GLU A 490 -3.10 24.51 -17.95
C GLU A 490 -4.17 23.42 -17.98
N LEU A 491 -5.33 23.74 -17.40
CA LEU A 491 -6.51 22.87 -17.44
C LEU A 491 -6.96 22.64 -18.89
N VAL A 492 -7.09 21.37 -19.27
CA VAL A 492 -7.68 20.94 -20.53
C VAL A 492 -9.18 20.76 -20.37
N TRP A 493 -9.57 19.98 -19.37
CA TRP A 493 -10.96 19.77 -18.96
C TRP A 493 -11.06 19.36 -17.49
N TYR A 494 -12.23 19.62 -16.89
CA TYR A 494 -12.63 19.14 -15.58
C TYR A 494 -13.98 18.43 -15.70
N ALA A 495 -14.07 17.24 -15.12
CA ALA A 495 -15.30 16.47 -15.00
C ALA A 495 -15.72 16.42 -13.53
N GLU A 496 -16.92 16.93 -13.25
CA GLU A 496 -17.53 16.84 -11.93
C GLU A 496 -17.77 15.37 -11.55
N PRO A 497 -17.70 15.01 -10.23
CA PRO A 497 -18.09 13.68 -9.80
C PRO A 497 -19.55 13.42 -10.15
N PRO A 498 -19.87 12.22 -10.67
CA PRO A 498 -21.26 11.85 -10.94
C PRO A 498 -22.06 11.71 -9.64
N PRO A 499 -23.40 11.72 -9.69
CA PRO A 499 -24.23 11.36 -8.55
C PRO A 499 -23.81 10.00 -7.97
N PRO A 500 -23.72 9.83 -6.63
CA PRO A 500 -23.32 8.57 -6.02
C PRO A 500 -24.29 7.43 -6.37
N LEU A 501 -23.76 6.24 -6.69
CA LEU A 501 -24.55 5.04 -6.99
C LEU A 501 -25.38 4.56 -5.79
N CYS A 502 -24.94 4.83 -4.57
CA CYS A 502 -25.63 4.52 -3.32
C CYS A 502 -26.70 5.57 -2.92
N ALA A 503 -26.98 6.57 -3.75
CA ALA A 503 -28.02 7.55 -3.50
C ALA A 503 -29.41 6.89 -3.57
N GLY A 504 -30.18 6.94 -2.49
CA GLY A 504 -31.50 6.31 -2.38
C GLY A 504 -31.60 5.14 -1.39
N GLU A 505 -30.48 4.60 -0.91
CA GLU A 505 -30.47 3.52 0.09
C GLU A 505 -30.61 4.03 1.55
N GLY A 506 -31.15 5.23 1.76
CA GLY A 506 -31.29 5.83 3.08
C GLY A 506 -29.99 6.32 3.73
N ARG A 507 -28.91 6.38 2.97
CA ARG A 507 -27.56 6.79 3.39
C ARG A 507 -27.09 8.06 2.67
N SER A 508 -27.92 9.09 2.63
CA SER A 508 -27.51 10.37 2.07
C SER A 508 -26.60 11.12 3.06
N GLY A 509 -25.38 11.40 2.64
CA GLY A 509 -24.51 12.39 3.31
C GLY A 509 -23.71 11.89 4.51
N GLY A 510 -22.82 10.93 4.30
CA GLY A 510 -21.81 10.49 5.25
C GLY A 510 -20.62 9.88 4.52
N PHE A 511 -19.53 9.60 5.22
CA PHE A 511 -18.32 8.97 4.65
C PHE A 511 -18.62 7.70 3.82
N GLY A 512 -19.74 7.01 4.05
CA GLY A 512 -20.11 5.75 3.42
C GLY A 512 -20.79 5.83 2.06
N CYS A 513 -21.21 7.02 1.58
CA CYS A 513 -21.88 7.17 0.29
C CYS A 513 -21.57 8.52 -0.37
N ASN A 514 -20.40 8.61 -0.98
CA ASN A 514 -20.03 9.72 -1.86
C ASN A 514 -19.24 9.22 -3.07
N ALA A 515 -19.22 9.97 -4.16
CA ALA A 515 -18.52 9.60 -5.39
C ALA A 515 -17.05 10.06 -5.38
N ALA A 516 -16.41 10.20 -4.19
CA ALA A 516 -15.02 10.59 -4.04
C ALA A 516 -14.09 9.64 -4.81
N LEU A 517 -13.22 10.21 -5.64
CA LEU A 517 -12.26 9.47 -6.46
C LEU A 517 -11.00 9.18 -5.64
N ALA A 518 -11.13 8.36 -4.60
CA ALA A 518 -10.04 8.07 -3.67
C ALA A 518 -9.04 7.06 -4.21
N ALA A 519 -9.48 6.12 -5.07
CA ALA A 519 -8.58 5.13 -5.67
C ALA A 519 -7.63 5.74 -6.71
N ALA A 520 -6.46 5.13 -6.87
CA ALA A 520 -5.57 5.47 -7.97
C ALA A 520 -6.25 5.24 -9.33
N ILE A 521 -6.01 6.13 -10.29
CA ILE A 521 -6.54 6.00 -11.65
C ILE A 521 -5.52 5.37 -12.60
N THR A 522 -6.00 4.83 -13.71
CA THR A 522 -5.16 4.24 -14.76
C THR A 522 -5.62 4.75 -16.11
N ALA A 523 -4.67 5.13 -16.96
CA ALA A 523 -4.97 5.54 -18.33
C ALA A 523 -4.46 4.52 -19.36
N ILE A 524 -5.21 4.40 -20.45
CA ILE A 524 -4.80 3.80 -21.73
C ILE A 524 -5.06 4.83 -22.83
N PRO A 525 -4.61 4.63 -24.08
CA PRO A 525 -4.91 5.57 -25.14
C PRO A 525 -6.40 5.88 -25.27
N GLY A 526 -6.77 7.14 -25.00
CA GLY A 526 -8.13 7.66 -25.11
C GLY A 526 -9.06 7.36 -23.92
N VAL A 527 -8.64 6.65 -22.88
CA VAL A 527 -9.49 6.27 -21.74
C VAL A 527 -8.79 6.42 -20.40
N ILE A 528 -9.54 6.82 -19.37
CA ILE A 528 -9.11 6.82 -17.98
C ILE A 528 -10.07 5.96 -17.17
N PHE A 529 -9.56 4.97 -16.45
CA PHE A 529 -10.32 4.15 -15.50
C PHE A 529 -10.17 4.71 -14.08
N SER A 530 -11.29 4.82 -13.36
CA SER A 530 -11.35 5.31 -11.98
C SER A 530 -12.24 4.44 -11.11
N GLY A 531 -11.81 4.23 -9.87
CA GLY A 531 -12.66 3.71 -8.80
C GLY A 531 -13.08 4.82 -7.86
N SER A 532 -14.23 4.68 -7.20
CA SER A 532 -14.74 5.69 -6.28
C SER A 532 -15.30 5.06 -4.99
N ASN A 533 -15.43 5.90 -3.96
CA ASN A 533 -15.87 5.47 -2.63
C ASN A 533 -17.34 4.98 -2.64
N ASP A 534 -18.16 5.40 -3.60
CA ASP A 534 -19.51 4.90 -3.80
C ASP A 534 -19.60 3.51 -4.43
N GLY A 535 -18.47 2.84 -4.69
CA GLY A 535 -18.38 1.55 -5.37
C GLY A 535 -18.54 1.63 -6.89
N GLY A 536 -18.44 2.82 -7.47
CA GLY A 536 -18.51 3.02 -8.92
C GLY A 536 -17.17 2.78 -9.61
N LEU A 537 -17.05 1.75 -10.44
CA LEU A 537 -15.97 1.61 -11.40
C LEU A 537 -16.38 2.29 -12.70
N ARG A 538 -15.61 3.27 -13.14
CA ARG A 538 -15.95 4.10 -14.30
C ARG A 538 -14.79 4.18 -15.29
N ALA A 539 -15.14 4.31 -16.57
CA ALA A 539 -14.20 4.70 -17.62
C ALA A 539 -14.63 6.06 -18.19
N HIS A 540 -13.65 6.93 -18.39
CA HIS A 540 -13.85 8.28 -18.89
C HIS A 540 -13.08 8.48 -20.19
N SER A 541 -13.62 9.31 -21.09
CA SER A 541 -12.87 9.78 -22.27
C SER A 541 -11.69 10.64 -21.82
N ALA A 542 -10.47 10.31 -22.25
CA ALA A 542 -9.26 11.09 -21.97
C ALA A 542 -9.27 12.48 -22.65
N ASP A 543 -10.15 12.69 -23.64
CA ASP A 543 -10.25 13.95 -24.36
C ASP A 543 -11.22 14.94 -23.73
N THR A 544 -12.28 14.44 -23.05
CA THR A 544 -13.37 15.28 -22.55
C THR A 544 -13.73 15.07 -21.08
N GLY A 545 -13.22 14.01 -20.43
CA GLY A 545 -13.61 13.59 -19.09
C GLY A 545 -15.00 12.93 -19.00
N ALA A 546 -15.77 12.87 -20.10
CA ALA A 546 -17.10 12.27 -20.11
C ALA A 546 -17.05 10.78 -19.74
N VAL A 547 -17.97 10.33 -18.88
CA VAL A 547 -18.14 8.90 -18.56
C VAL A 547 -18.62 8.15 -19.79
N ILE A 548 -17.90 7.11 -20.21
CA ILE A 548 -18.20 6.25 -21.36
C ILE A 548 -18.62 4.85 -20.96
N TRP A 549 -18.34 4.45 -19.71
CA TRP A 549 -18.75 3.16 -19.15
C TRP A 549 -18.83 3.24 -17.63
N THR A 550 -19.76 2.53 -17.02
CA THR A 550 -19.93 2.45 -15.56
C THR A 550 -20.36 1.06 -15.15
N PHE A 551 -19.76 0.58 -14.05
CA PHE A 551 -20.17 -0.66 -13.41
C PHE A 551 -20.35 -0.41 -11.90
N ASP A 552 -21.50 -0.82 -11.36
CA ASP A 552 -21.79 -0.76 -9.94
C ASP A 552 -21.27 -2.02 -9.25
N THR A 553 -20.31 -1.85 -8.35
CA THR A 553 -19.70 -2.96 -7.60
C THR A 553 -20.40 -3.27 -6.29
N ASN A 554 -21.38 -2.48 -5.84
CA ASN A 554 -22.08 -2.67 -4.55
C ASN A 554 -23.10 -3.81 -4.62
N ARG A 555 -22.65 -5.01 -4.86
CA ARG A 555 -23.47 -6.21 -4.93
C ARG A 555 -22.69 -7.45 -4.56
N GLU A 556 -23.41 -8.55 -4.33
CA GLU A 556 -22.83 -9.89 -4.23
C GLU A 556 -22.40 -10.40 -5.61
N PHE A 557 -21.36 -11.25 -5.60
CA PHE A 557 -20.80 -11.85 -6.81
C PHE A 557 -20.75 -13.37 -6.69
N GLU A 558 -21.11 -14.05 -7.76
CA GLU A 558 -20.76 -15.45 -7.95
C GLU A 558 -19.26 -15.52 -8.27
N THR A 559 -18.51 -16.29 -7.47
CA THR A 559 -17.05 -16.37 -7.56
C THR A 559 -16.61 -17.70 -8.12
N VAL A 560 -15.52 -17.69 -8.89
CA VAL A 560 -14.96 -18.92 -9.48
C VAL A 560 -14.32 -19.84 -8.44
N ASN A 561 -13.97 -19.31 -7.27
CA ASN A 561 -13.41 -20.08 -6.14
C ASN A 561 -14.45 -20.46 -5.08
N GLY A 562 -15.73 -20.16 -5.29
CA GLY A 562 -16.83 -20.51 -4.37
C GLY A 562 -16.83 -19.76 -3.03
N VAL A 563 -15.92 -18.81 -2.80
CA VAL A 563 -15.91 -17.95 -1.61
C VAL A 563 -16.97 -16.88 -1.76
N PRO A 564 -17.94 -16.74 -0.82
CA PRO A 564 -18.92 -15.66 -0.87
C PRO A 564 -18.22 -14.29 -0.90
N ALA A 565 -18.61 -13.45 -1.85
CA ALA A 565 -17.95 -12.17 -2.02
C ALA A 565 -18.95 -11.04 -2.35
N SER A 566 -18.64 -9.86 -1.84
CA SER A 566 -19.36 -8.63 -2.15
C SER A 566 -18.36 -7.53 -2.51
N GLY A 567 -18.78 -6.64 -3.39
CA GLY A 567 -18.05 -5.43 -3.67
C GLY A 567 -18.39 -4.33 -2.66
N GLY A 568 -17.66 -3.23 -2.74
CA GLY A 568 -17.78 -2.09 -1.83
C GLY A 568 -17.05 -0.86 -2.36
N SER A 569 -16.59 -0.02 -1.45
CA SER A 569 -15.82 1.18 -1.79
C SER A 569 -14.50 0.83 -2.46
N MET A 570 -14.04 1.70 -3.37
CA MET A 570 -12.69 1.62 -3.95
C MET A 570 -11.86 2.79 -3.43
N ASN A 571 -10.74 2.43 -2.80
CA ASN A 571 -9.75 3.35 -2.28
C ASN A 571 -8.38 2.66 -2.38
N ALA A 572 -7.28 3.39 -2.38
CA ALA A 572 -5.91 2.91 -2.58
C ALA A 572 -5.65 2.34 -3.98
N SER A 573 -5.83 1.02 -4.20
CA SER A 573 -5.51 0.37 -5.48
C SER A 573 -6.38 0.89 -6.63
N GLY A 574 -5.78 0.97 -7.81
CA GLY A 574 -6.47 1.35 -9.04
C GLY A 574 -6.67 0.17 -10.00
N PRO A 575 -7.52 0.34 -11.02
CA PRO A 575 -7.67 -0.63 -12.09
C PRO A 575 -6.34 -0.91 -12.81
N VAL A 576 -6.13 -2.15 -13.24
CA VAL A 576 -4.99 -2.59 -14.04
C VAL A 576 -5.53 -3.09 -15.40
N VAL A 577 -4.95 -2.61 -16.49
CA VAL A 577 -5.39 -2.94 -17.85
C VAL A 577 -4.29 -3.69 -18.57
N VAL A 578 -4.53 -4.95 -18.93
CA VAL A 578 -3.55 -5.80 -19.62
C VAL A 578 -4.28 -6.75 -20.57
N ASP A 579 -3.79 -6.86 -21.80
CA ASP A 579 -4.23 -7.86 -22.79
C ASP A 579 -5.75 -7.88 -23.03
N GLY A 580 -6.37 -6.70 -23.13
CA GLY A 580 -7.81 -6.55 -23.34
C GLY A 580 -8.68 -6.74 -22.09
N MET A 581 -8.06 -6.98 -20.93
CA MET A 581 -8.73 -7.19 -19.66
C MET A 581 -8.51 -6.01 -18.71
N VAL A 582 -9.51 -5.75 -17.85
CA VAL A 582 -9.44 -4.78 -16.74
C VAL A 582 -9.63 -5.52 -15.44
N TYR A 583 -8.66 -5.43 -14.54
CA TYR A 583 -8.69 -6.07 -13.22
C TYR A 583 -8.79 -5.02 -12.14
N VAL A 584 -9.63 -5.24 -11.12
CA VAL A 584 -9.82 -4.31 -10.02
C VAL A 584 -10.12 -5.02 -8.71
N SER A 585 -9.43 -4.61 -7.66
CA SER A 585 -9.72 -4.98 -6.27
C SER A 585 -10.81 -4.09 -5.72
N VAL A 586 -11.84 -4.67 -5.10
CA VAL A 586 -13.03 -3.94 -4.66
C VAL A 586 -13.37 -4.26 -3.21
N GLY A 587 -13.52 -3.22 -2.42
CA GLY A 587 -13.77 -3.23 -0.99
C GLY A 587 -12.68 -2.50 -0.22
N TYR A 588 -13.05 -1.53 0.60
CA TYR A 588 -12.11 -0.83 1.47
C TYR A 588 -12.83 -0.29 2.71
N GLN A 589 -12.72 -1.03 3.81
CA GLN A 589 -13.32 -0.62 5.08
C GLN A 589 -12.43 0.39 5.79
N PHE A 590 -12.69 1.68 5.58
CA PHE A 590 -11.96 2.77 6.23
C PHE A 590 -12.91 3.94 6.46
N ILE A 591 -12.94 4.50 7.68
CA ILE A 591 -13.73 5.68 8.08
C ILE A 591 -15.16 5.69 7.49
N GLY A 592 -15.87 4.56 7.62
CA GLY A 592 -17.26 4.44 7.17
C GLY A 592 -17.44 4.11 5.69
N SER A 593 -16.38 3.91 4.93
CA SER A 593 -16.43 3.34 3.58
C SER A 593 -16.92 1.88 3.62
N ARG A 594 -17.45 1.38 2.51
CA ARG A 594 -18.05 0.04 2.43
C ARG A 594 -16.98 -1.05 2.34
N PRO A 595 -17.03 -2.08 3.23
CA PRO A 595 -16.19 -3.25 3.08
C PRO A 595 -16.50 -4.00 1.78
N GLY A 596 -15.55 -4.83 1.37
CA GLY A 596 -15.70 -5.76 0.26
C GLY A 596 -14.47 -6.66 0.19
N ASN A 597 -14.62 -7.80 -0.51
CA ASN A 597 -13.64 -8.87 -0.51
C ASN A 597 -13.53 -9.53 -1.89
N VAL A 598 -13.61 -8.75 -2.96
CA VAL A 598 -13.65 -9.30 -4.31
C VAL A 598 -12.61 -8.71 -5.25
N LEU A 599 -11.97 -9.56 -6.03
CA LEU A 599 -11.21 -9.22 -7.23
C LEU A 599 -12.09 -9.48 -8.45
N LEU A 600 -12.26 -8.48 -9.30
CA LEU A 600 -13.08 -8.53 -10.51
C LEU A 600 -12.21 -8.43 -11.77
N ALA A 601 -12.57 -9.16 -12.80
CA ALA A 601 -11.97 -9.08 -14.12
C ALA A 601 -13.04 -8.80 -15.19
N PHE A 602 -12.80 -7.81 -16.01
CA PHE A 602 -13.67 -7.42 -17.13
C PHE A 602 -12.93 -7.62 -18.44
N GLY A 603 -13.69 -7.97 -19.49
CA GLY A 603 -13.15 -8.14 -20.84
C GLY A 603 -14.27 -8.15 -21.88
N LEU A 604 -13.91 -8.25 -23.14
CA LEU A 604 -14.85 -8.41 -24.26
C LEU A 604 -15.36 -9.86 -24.32
N ASN A 605 -16.59 -10.03 -24.81
CA ASN A 605 -17.19 -11.37 -25.03
C ASN A 605 -16.49 -12.15 -26.15
#